data_1d60e5c663dacdc5d01fe303aa4a4c5d
#
_entry.id   1d60e5c663dacdc5d01fe303aa4a4c5d
#
_cell.length_a   1.000
_cell.length_b   1.000
_cell.length_c   1.000
_cell.angle_alpha   90.00
_cell.angle_beta   90.00
_cell.angle_gamma   90.00
#
_symmetry.space_group_name_H-M   'P 1'
#
loop_
_entity.id
_entity.type
_entity.pdbx_description
1 polymer ?
#
loop_
_entity_poly.entity_id
_entity_poly.type
_entity_poly.pdbx_seq_one_letter_code
_entity_poly.pdbx_strand_id
1 'polypeptide(L)'
;MRAKAVIAGRLAIRRALDESEAAVYLSLSPSFFRKLVEDGRMPRPRLADGRRIWDVEELDLAFKTLPREGGDADVIFRSEIDSWADFK
;
A
#
# COMPACT_ATOMS: atom_id res chain seq x y z
N MET A 1 13.29 23.62 3.60
CA MET A 1 13.11 22.43 4.28
C MET A 1 11.97 22.40 5.20
N ARG A 2 11.90 23.31 6.09
CA ARG A 2 10.86 23.31 7.02
C ARG A 2 9.50 23.47 6.40
N ALA A 3 9.38 24.37 5.46
CA ALA A 3 8.13 24.58 4.78
C ALA A 3 7.71 23.34 4.03
N LYS A 4 8.69 22.68 3.46
CA LYS A 4 8.43 21.48 2.74
C LYS A 4 7.89 20.41 3.65
N ALA A 5 8.47 20.26 4.81
CA ALA A 5 8.00 19.27 5.74
C ALA A 5 6.59 19.55 6.21
N VAL A 6 6.30 20.82 6.41
CA VAL A 6 4.98 21.19 6.86
C VAL A 6 3.95 20.88 5.79
N ILE A 7 4.27 21.20 4.58
CA ILE A 7 3.35 20.93 3.51
C ILE A 7 3.09 19.45 3.38
N ALA A 8 4.15 18.66 3.44
CA ALA A 8 3.99 17.23 3.34
C ALA A 8 3.11 16.71 4.46
N GLY A 9 3.30 17.24 5.65
CA GLY A 9 2.51 16.80 6.77
C GLY A 9 1.05 17.14 6.61
N ARG A 10 0.79 18.33 6.11
CA ARG A 10 -0.57 18.74 5.94
C ARG A 10 -1.28 18.01 4.85
N LEU A 11 -0.62 17.85 3.74
CA LEU A 11 -1.23 17.17 2.62
C LEU A 11 -1.31 15.69 2.85
N ALA A 12 -0.31 15.16 3.55
CA ALA A 12 -0.31 13.74 3.87
C ALA A 12 -0.44 12.87 2.64
N ILE A 13 -0.19 13.41 1.47
CA ILE A 13 -0.32 12.65 0.25
C ILE A 13 0.97 12.75 -0.51
N ARG A 14 1.59 11.62 -0.73
CA ARG A 14 2.81 11.55 -1.48
C ARG A 14 2.64 10.62 -2.63
N ARG A 15 3.25 10.99 -3.74
CA ARG A 15 3.18 10.16 -4.92
C ARG A 15 4.11 8.97 -4.81
N ALA A 16 5.23 9.16 -4.15
CA ALA A 16 6.25 8.12 -4.05
C ALA A 16 6.81 8.06 -2.65
N LEU A 17 7.22 6.88 -2.25
CA LEU A 17 7.70 6.61 -0.91
C LEU A 17 9.00 5.83 -0.99
N ASP A 18 9.89 6.05 -0.02
CA ASP A 18 11.08 5.20 0.05
C ASP A 18 10.69 3.93 0.81
N GLU A 19 11.66 3.06 1.04
CA GLU A 19 11.36 1.76 1.62
C GLU A 19 10.73 1.88 3.00
N SER A 20 11.29 2.71 3.85
CA SER A 20 10.75 2.87 5.18
C SER A 20 9.35 3.45 5.15
N GLU A 21 9.16 4.44 4.30
CA GLU A 21 7.86 5.06 4.20
C GLU A 21 6.84 4.11 3.63
N ALA A 22 7.23 3.30 2.68
CA ALA A 22 6.31 2.33 2.10
C ALA A 22 5.89 1.31 3.14
N ALA A 23 6.83 0.88 3.95
CA ALA A 23 6.51 -0.08 5.00
C ALA A 23 5.52 0.52 5.98
N VAL A 24 5.78 1.75 6.41
CA VAL A 24 4.88 2.43 7.33
C VAL A 24 3.50 2.60 6.70
N TYR A 25 3.48 2.97 5.45
CA TYR A 25 2.23 3.16 4.74
C TYR A 25 1.36 1.91 4.80
N LEU A 26 1.99 0.75 4.75
CA LEU A 26 1.27 -0.52 4.79
C LEU A 26 1.23 -1.14 6.18
N SER A 27 1.73 -0.43 7.18
CA SER A 27 1.77 -0.92 8.55
C SER A 27 2.63 -2.17 8.71
N LEU A 28 3.75 -2.19 7.99
CA LEU A 28 4.66 -3.33 8.02
C LEU A 28 6.02 -2.88 8.49
N SER A 29 6.81 -3.81 8.99
CA SER A 29 8.19 -3.50 9.26
C SER A 29 8.94 -3.44 7.94
N PRO A 30 10.04 -2.68 7.88
CA PRO A 30 10.79 -2.60 6.64
C PRO A 30 11.30 -3.96 6.15
N SER A 31 11.71 -4.82 7.07
CA SER A 31 12.21 -6.12 6.63
C SER A 31 11.10 -6.99 6.08
N PHE A 32 9.91 -6.92 6.67
CA PHE A 32 8.81 -7.70 6.15
C PHE A 32 8.34 -7.15 4.81
N PHE A 33 8.33 -5.82 4.67
CA PHE A 33 8.00 -5.23 3.40
C PHE A 33 8.98 -5.69 2.32
N ARG A 34 10.27 -5.70 2.66
CA ARG A 34 11.28 -6.13 1.71
C ARG A 34 11.05 -7.58 1.31
N LYS A 35 10.65 -8.40 2.26
CA LYS A 35 10.37 -9.78 1.96
C LYS A 35 9.22 -9.91 0.96
N LEU A 36 8.18 -9.11 1.14
CA LEU A 36 7.06 -9.14 0.20
C LEU A 36 7.47 -8.70 -1.19
N VAL A 37 8.38 -7.74 -1.27
CA VAL A 37 8.89 -7.31 -2.56
C VAL A 37 9.66 -8.45 -3.21
N GLU A 38 10.48 -9.14 -2.44
CA GLU A 38 11.26 -10.24 -2.96
C GLU A 38 10.39 -11.40 -3.39
N ASP A 39 9.29 -11.60 -2.69
CA ASP A 39 8.36 -12.66 -3.04
C ASP A 39 7.48 -12.31 -4.22
N GLY A 40 7.50 -11.08 -4.65
CA GLY A 40 6.67 -10.66 -5.75
C GLY A 40 5.28 -10.24 -5.35
N ARG A 41 5.00 -10.16 -4.05
CA ARG A 41 3.68 -9.74 -3.58
C ARG A 41 3.55 -8.23 -3.45
N MET A 42 4.68 -7.53 -3.45
CA MET A 42 4.68 -6.08 -3.50
C MET A 42 5.52 -5.67 -4.68
N PRO A 43 5.24 -4.51 -5.26
CA PRO A 43 5.93 -4.11 -6.48
C PRO A 43 7.39 -3.80 -6.23
N ARG A 44 8.19 -3.95 -7.26
CA ARG A 44 9.57 -3.56 -7.16
C ARG A 44 9.66 -2.06 -7.20
N PRO A 45 10.68 -1.50 -6.59
CA PRO A 45 10.81 -0.05 -6.58
C PRO A 45 11.17 0.49 -7.94
N ARG A 46 10.78 1.71 -8.19
CA ARG A 46 11.24 2.42 -9.36
C ARG A 46 12.55 3.08 -8.98
N LEU A 47 13.41 3.25 -9.95
CA LEU A 47 14.72 3.82 -9.70
C LEU A 47 14.81 5.21 -10.29
N ALA A 48 15.13 6.16 -9.44
CA ALA A 48 15.37 7.52 -9.86
C ALA A 48 16.80 7.84 -9.51
N ASP A 49 17.70 7.74 -10.49
CA ASP A 49 19.12 7.94 -10.26
C ASP A 49 19.64 7.09 -9.12
N GLY A 50 19.20 5.84 -9.10
CA GLY A 50 19.66 4.94 -8.07
C GLY A 50 18.85 4.96 -6.81
N ARG A 51 17.96 5.92 -6.66
CA ARG A 51 17.10 5.94 -5.48
C ARG A 51 15.93 5.02 -5.71
N ARG A 52 15.64 4.23 -4.70
CA ARG A 52 14.54 3.27 -4.78
C ARG A 52 13.30 3.92 -4.19
N ILE A 53 12.28 4.07 -5.01
CA ILE A 53 11.04 4.67 -4.57
C ILE A 53 9.87 3.83 -5.06
N TRP A 54 8.80 3.86 -4.31
CA TRP A 54 7.61 3.08 -4.63
C TRP A 54 6.46 3.99 -4.95
N ASP A 55 5.72 3.63 -5.97
CA ASP A 55 4.54 4.37 -6.39
C ASP A 55 3.40 3.99 -5.46
N VAL A 56 2.76 4.98 -4.85
CA VAL A 56 1.68 4.72 -3.92
C VAL A 56 0.54 3.94 -4.58
N GLU A 57 0.21 4.26 -5.80
CA GLU A 57 -0.86 3.56 -6.47
C GLU A 57 -0.52 2.08 -6.69
N GLU A 58 0.73 1.81 -7.00
CA GLU A 58 1.13 0.43 -7.17
C GLU A 58 1.09 -0.32 -5.86
N LEU A 59 1.44 0.36 -4.78
CA LEU A 59 1.35 -0.26 -3.46
C LEU A 59 -0.10 -0.57 -3.13
N ASP A 60 -1.00 0.34 -3.43
CA ASP A 60 -2.41 0.12 -3.17
C ASP A 60 -2.94 -1.07 -3.94
N LEU A 61 -2.58 -1.17 -5.19
CA LEU A 61 -3.05 -2.27 -6.01
C LEU A 61 -2.51 -3.60 -5.50
N ALA A 62 -1.22 -3.62 -5.17
CA ALA A 62 -0.64 -4.85 -4.67
C ALA A 62 -1.25 -5.24 -3.33
N PHE A 63 -1.52 -4.26 -2.49
CA PHE A 63 -2.12 -4.53 -1.21
C PHE A 63 -3.46 -5.23 -1.38
N LYS A 64 -4.22 -4.81 -2.36
CA LYS A 64 -5.54 -5.39 -2.56
C LYS A 64 -5.51 -6.81 -3.07
N THR A 65 -4.37 -7.26 -3.53
CA THR A 65 -4.25 -8.64 -3.97
C THR A 65 -3.85 -9.59 -2.86
N LEU A 66 -3.52 -9.05 -1.68
CA LEU A 66 -3.17 -9.91 -0.56
C LEU A 66 -4.43 -10.67 -0.10
N PRO A 67 -4.26 -11.92 0.29
CA PRO A 67 -5.43 -12.70 0.68
C PRO A 67 -6.00 -12.23 2.01
N ARG A 68 -7.25 -12.50 2.21
CA ARG A 68 -7.89 -12.18 3.47
C ARG A 68 -7.82 -13.36 4.39
N GLU A 69 -7.86 -13.07 5.66
CA GLU A 69 -7.91 -14.13 6.65
C GLU A 69 -9.21 -14.88 6.47
N GLY A 70 -9.13 -16.19 6.47
CA GLY A 70 -10.33 -16.99 6.39
C GLY A 70 -10.84 -17.28 5.01
N GLY A 71 -10.13 -16.82 3.98
CA GLY A 71 -10.53 -17.22 2.66
C GLY A 71 -10.51 -16.10 1.65
N ASP A 72 -11.09 -16.39 0.52
CA ASP A 72 -11.05 -15.51 -0.61
C ASP A 72 -11.76 -14.21 -0.32
N ALA A 73 -11.08 -13.15 -0.62
CA ALA A 73 -11.60 -11.83 -0.38
C ALA A 73 -12.88 -11.55 -1.12
N ASP A 74 -12.99 -12.06 -2.32
CA ASP A 74 -14.13 -11.73 -3.14
C ASP A 74 -15.44 -12.18 -2.56
N VAL A 75 -15.44 -13.35 -2.01
CA VAL A 75 -16.68 -13.90 -1.48
C VAL A 75 -17.17 -13.06 -0.32
N ILE A 76 -16.28 -12.76 0.59
CA ILE A 76 -16.66 -12.02 1.78
C ILE A 76 -17.08 -10.61 1.44
N PHE A 77 -16.32 -9.97 0.58
CA PHE A 77 -16.62 -8.62 0.22
C PHE A 77 -17.95 -8.52 -0.50
N ARG A 78 -18.20 -9.47 -1.36
CA ARG A 78 -19.43 -9.49 -2.11
C ARG A 78 -20.62 -9.68 -1.20
N SER A 79 -20.46 -10.50 -0.19
CA SER A 79 -21.50 -10.73 0.79
C SER A 79 -21.89 -9.45 1.49
N GLU A 80 -20.92 -8.68 1.86
CA GLU A 80 -21.18 -7.44 2.54
C GLU A 80 -21.91 -6.48 1.65
N ILE A 81 -21.52 -6.43 0.42
CA ILE A 81 -22.15 -5.54 -0.53
C ILE A 81 -23.59 -5.94 -0.74
N ASP A 82 -23.83 -7.21 -0.84
CA ASP A 82 -25.19 -7.70 -1.01
C ASP A 82 -26.05 -7.34 0.19
N SER A 83 -25.48 -7.43 1.35
CA SER A 83 -26.18 -7.07 2.57
C SER A 83 -26.60 -5.62 2.53
N TRP A 84 -25.72 -4.79 2.08
CA TRP A 84 -26.01 -3.38 1.99
C TRP A 84 -27.12 -3.13 0.99
N ALA A 85 -27.08 -3.84 -0.10
CA ALA A 85 -28.09 -3.67 -1.13
C ALA A 85 -29.44 -4.04 -0.57
N ASP A 86 -29.48 -4.98 0.30
CA ASP A 86 -30.74 -5.42 0.86
C ASP A 86 -31.34 -4.41 1.80
N PHE A 87 -30.53 -3.52 2.25
CA PHE A 87 -31.00 -2.50 3.16
C PHE A 87 -31.94 -1.53 2.55
N LYS A 88 -31.97 -1.43 1.28
CA LYS A 88 -32.85 -0.52 0.63
C LYS A 88 -34.23 -1.00 0.58
#